data_2c28c1e4d754b5aee10baaff90b4efe4
#
_entry.id   2c28c1e4d754b5aee10baaff90b4efe4
#
_cell.length_a   1.000
_cell.length_b   1.000
_cell.length_c   1.000
_cell.angle_alpha   90.00
_cell.angle_beta   90.00
_cell.angle_gamma   90.00
#
_symmetry.space_group_name_H-M   'P 1'
#
loop_
_entity.id
_entity.type
_entity.pdbx_description
1 polymer ?
#
loop_
_entity_poly.entity_id
_entity_poly.type
_entity_poly.pdbx_seq_one_letter_code
_entity_poly.pdbx_strand_id
1 'polypeptide(L)'
;MNAAQLDHTAKVLAEMLTFKQPSDAVLSAYFREHKKLGRQDRHEIAETAFAALRHYQKISTALRRPHAQPRKAALAALVLGRSTNISQIKDLLDEEETEFLGNLKARKTEFSDGLNTAAELPQWLVEQLQQHWSEEEILAFGRSINQPAPLDIRVNTLKGKRDKVLPLLQAESADAEATPYSPWGIRLKNKIALNKHELFLDGTLEVQDEGSQLLALLVGAKRGEIIVDFCAGAGGKTLAVGAQMANKGRIYAFDIAEKRLANLKPRMTRAGLTNIHSERISSEHDTRIARLAGKADRVLVDAPCSGLGTLRRNPDLKYRQSAETVANLLEQQHSILDAASKLVKPQGRLVYATCSVLPEENELQVERFLSEHPEFELVNCAELLQSLKVDLDTGKYLRLNSGEHQTDGFFAAVLQRKD
;
A
#
# COMPACT_ATOMS: atom_id res chain seq x y z
N MET A 1 -13.73 1.36 25.20
CA MET A 1 -14.86 1.83 24.35
C MET A 1 -16.05 2.14 25.21
N ASN A 2 -16.78 3.23 24.95
CA ASN A 2 -18.04 3.57 25.61
C ASN A 2 -19.23 3.37 24.65
N ALA A 3 -20.48 3.52 25.16
CA ALA A 3 -21.69 3.29 24.37
C ALA A 3 -21.77 4.18 23.11
N ALA A 4 -21.46 5.48 23.24
CA ALA A 4 -21.48 6.39 22.11
C ALA A 4 -20.45 6.02 21.02
N GLN A 5 -19.26 5.62 21.44
CA GLN A 5 -18.21 5.14 20.49
C GLN A 5 -18.66 3.85 19.79
N LEU A 6 -19.31 2.93 20.49
CA LEU A 6 -19.85 1.70 19.90
C LEU A 6 -20.94 2.00 18.87
N ASP A 7 -21.87 2.93 19.19
CA ASP A 7 -22.93 3.34 18.26
C ASP A 7 -22.38 4.02 17.00
N HIS A 8 -21.37 4.89 17.16
CA HIS A 8 -20.67 5.48 16.01
C HIS A 8 -19.93 4.42 15.18
N THR A 9 -19.28 3.44 15.83
CA THR A 9 -18.63 2.33 15.14
C THR A 9 -19.62 1.49 14.35
N ALA A 10 -20.77 1.16 14.92
CA ALA A 10 -21.83 0.44 14.23
C ALA A 10 -22.33 1.19 12.98
N LYS A 11 -22.54 2.51 13.08
CA LYS A 11 -22.95 3.34 11.93
C LYS A 11 -21.91 3.34 10.81
N VAL A 12 -20.62 3.46 11.15
CA VAL A 12 -19.52 3.38 10.19
C VAL A 12 -19.45 2.01 9.52
N LEU A 13 -19.56 0.94 10.31
CA LEU A 13 -19.52 -0.45 9.82
C LEU A 13 -20.70 -0.79 8.92
N ALA A 14 -21.90 -0.23 9.16
CA ALA A 14 -23.04 -0.43 8.28
C ALA A 14 -22.74 -0.03 6.83
N GLU A 15 -21.93 1.00 6.61
CA GLU A 15 -21.50 1.43 5.28
C GLU A 15 -20.23 0.69 4.82
N MET A 16 -19.20 0.57 5.64
CA MET A 16 -17.96 -0.09 5.29
C MET A 16 -18.14 -1.55 4.84
N LEU A 17 -19.01 -2.30 5.53
CA LEU A 17 -19.28 -3.71 5.24
C LEU A 17 -20.13 -3.94 3.99
N THR A 18 -20.53 -2.87 3.28
CA THR A 18 -21.06 -2.98 1.92
C THR A 18 -19.97 -3.14 0.86
N PHE A 19 -18.72 -2.81 1.20
CA PHE A 19 -17.55 -2.83 0.32
C PHE A 19 -17.68 -2.02 -0.98
N LYS A 20 -18.62 -1.08 -1.05
CA LYS A 20 -18.85 -0.23 -2.24
C LYS A 20 -17.80 0.86 -2.40
N GLN A 21 -17.24 1.33 -1.30
CA GLN A 21 -16.25 2.41 -1.25
C GLN A 21 -15.03 2.01 -0.41
N PRO A 22 -13.85 2.64 -0.64
CA PRO A 22 -12.71 2.48 0.24
C PRO A 22 -13.06 2.85 1.68
N SER A 23 -12.66 2.00 2.62
CA SER A 23 -13.03 2.14 4.04
C SER A 23 -12.47 3.42 4.68
N ASP A 24 -11.29 3.88 4.25
CA ASP A 24 -10.70 5.15 4.66
C ASP A 24 -11.51 6.36 4.18
N ALA A 25 -12.09 6.26 2.98
CA ALA A 25 -12.98 7.31 2.43
C ALA A 25 -14.29 7.38 3.22
N VAL A 26 -14.89 6.24 3.58
CA VAL A 26 -16.08 6.16 4.44
C VAL A 26 -15.80 6.82 5.79
N LEU A 27 -14.71 6.45 6.47
CA LEU A 27 -14.31 7.04 7.75
C LEU A 27 -14.07 8.54 7.65
N SER A 28 -13.36 8.97 6.60
CA SER A 28 -13.05 10.39 6.39
C SER A 28 -14.31 11.22 6.16
N ALA A 29 -15.29 10.70 5.41
CA ALA A 29 -16.59 11.33 5.21
C ALA A 29 -17.36 11.40 6.53
N TYR A 30 -17.44 10.28 7.23
CA TYR A 30 -18.14 10.19 8.51
C TYR A 30 -17.59 11.19 9.54
N PHE A 31 -16.27 11.31 9.70
CA PHE A 31 -15.65 12.23 10.64
C PHE A 31 -15.77 13.71 10.25
N ARG A 32 -15.95 14.01 8.95
CA ARG A 32 -16.25 15.38 8.50
C ARG A 32 -17.66 15.82 8.89
N GLU A 33 -18.61 14.90 8.89
CA GLU A 33 -19.98 15.13 9.31
C GLU A 33 -20.10 15.20 10.84
N HIS A 34 -19.33 14.39 11.56
CA HIS A 34 -19.35 14.28 13.02
C HIS A 34 -18.20 15.05 13.69
N LYS A 35 -18.16 16.38 13.49
CA LYS A 35 -17.06 17.26 13.95
C LYS A 35 -16.86 17.29 15.48
N LYS A 36 -17.89 16.92 16.25
CA LYS A 36 -17.84 16.88 17.73
C LYS A 36 -17.03 15.70 18.28
N LEU A 37 -16.75 14.67 17.46
CA LEU A 37 -15.92 13.54 17.87
C LEU A 37 -14.48 14.01 18.08
N GLY A 38 -13.98 13.82 19.30
CA GLY A 38 -12.62 14.11 19.67
C GLY A 38 -11.61 13.17 19.04
N ARG A 39 -10.30 13.45 19.22
CA ARG A 39 -9.21 12.63 18.68
C ARG A 39 -9.30 11.19 19.18
N GLN A 40 -9.56 11.00 20.49
CA GLN A 40 -9.66 9.67 21.09
C GLN A 40 -10.87 8.90 20.57
N ASP A 41 -12.03 9.55 20.40
CA ASP A 41 -13.23 8.89 19.87
C ASP A 41 -12.98 8.41 18.42
N ARG A 42 -12.42 9.28 17.57
CA ARG A 42 -12.07 8.92 16.21
C ARG A 42 -11.10 7.76 16.12
N HIS A 43 -10.13 7.71 17.02
CA HIS A 43 -9.18 6.61 17.11
C HIS A 43 -9.87 5.30 17.47
N GLU A 44 -10.67 5.28 18.54
CA GLU A 44 -11.38 4.08 19.00
C GLU A 44 -12.35 3.53 17.94
N ILE A 45 -13.12 4.43 17.28
CA ILE A 45 -14.03 4.08 16.21
C ILE A 45 -13.27 3.48 15.02
N ALA A 46 -12.20 4.13 14.56
CA ALA A 46 -11.42 3.68 13.43
C ALA A 46 -10.74 2.33 13.69
N GLU A 47 -10.05 2.18 14.81
CA GLU A 47 -9.35 0.93 15.15
C GLU A 47 -10.32 -0.25 15.27
N THR A 48 -11.53 -0.04 15.83
CA THR A 48 -12.53 -1.11 15.92
C THR A 48 -13.15 -1.43 14.56
N ALA A 49 -13.40 -0.44 13.73
CA ALA A 49 -13.91 -0.65 12.39
C ALA A 49 -12.89 -1.41 11.51
N PHE A 50 -11.62 -1.04 11.56
CA PHE A 50 -10.57 -1.78 10.85
C PHE A 50 -10.34 -3.18 11.41
N ALA A 51 -10.49 -3.38 12.73
CA ALA A 51 -10.45 -4.72 13.32
C ALA A 51 -11.58 -5.60 12.77
N ALA A 52 -12.79 -5.06 12.58
CA ALA A 52 -13.89 -5.80 11.97
C ALA A 52 -13.57 -6.23 10.53
N LEU A 53 -12.93 -5.37 9.73
CA LEU A 53 -12.53 -5.71 8.36
C LEU A 53 -11.41 -6.76 8.32
N ARG A 54 -10.45 -6.69 9.24
CA ARG A 54 -9.38 -7.71 9.35
C ARG A 54 -9.93 -9.08 9.70
N HIS A 55 -10.91 -9.13 10.62
CA HIS A 55 -11.52 -10.37 11.11
C HIS A 55 -12.88 -10.67 10.49
N TYR A 56 -13.14 -10.15 9.30
CA TYR A 56 -14.45 -10.25 8.64
C TYR A 56 -14.85 -11.68 8.33
N GLN A 57 -13.92 -12.58 7.98
CA GLN A 57 -14.24 -13.99 7.70
C GLN A 57 -14.80 -14.68 8.96
N LYS A 58 -14.14 -14.54 10.10
CA LYS A 58 -14.62 -15.07 11.37
C LYS A 58 -15.93 -14.43 11.81
N ILE A 59 -16.07 -13.12 11.61
CA ILE A 59 -17.31 -12.40 11.92
C ILE A 59 -18.45 -12.89 11.01
N SER A 60 -18.22 -13.11 9.73
CA SER A 60 -19.23 -13.57 8.78
C SER A 60 -19.63 -15.04 8.99
N THR A 61 -18.74 -15.85 9.55
CA THR A 61 -19.07 -17.21 10.02
C THR A 61 -20.02 -17.19 11.21
N ALA A 62 -19.86 -16.22 12.11
CA ALA A 62 -20.73 -16.05 13.27
C ALA A 62 -22.04 -15.30 12.96
N LEU A 63 -22.00 -14.36 11.99
CA LEU A 63 -23.11 -13.52 11.58
C LEU A 63 -23.39 -13.71 10.07
N ARG A 64 -24.52 -14.32 9.72
CA ARG A 64 -24.88 -14.57 8.28
C ARG A 64 -24.85 -13.29 7.41
N ARG A 65 -25.12 -12.12 8.00
CA ARG A 65 -25.15 -10.80 7.34
C ARG A 65 -24.56 -9.73 8.26
N PRO A 66 -23.23 -9.62 8.39
CA PRO A 66 -22.60 -8.66 9.29
C PRO A 66 -23.00 -7.20 9.02
N HIS A 67 -23.20 -6.82 7.76
CA HIS A 67 -23.65 -5.48 7.34
C HIS A 67 -25.05 -5.11 7.86
N ALA A 68 -25.93 -6.12 8.06
CA ALA A 68 -27.27 -5.94 8.62
C ALA A 68 -27.27 -5.96 10.16
N GLN A 69 -26.17 -6.38 10.79
CA GLN A 69 -25.97 -6.47 12.23
C GLN A 69 -24.67 -5.73 12.65
N PRO A 70 -24.50 -4.44 12.28
CA PRO A 70 -23.21 -3.76 12.40
C PRO A 70 -22.77 -3.59 13.86
N ARG A 71 -23.70 -3.50 14.80
CA ARG A 71 -23.39 -3.42 16.24
C ARG A 71 -22.81 -4.75 16.75
N LYS A 72 -23.39 -5.90 16.39
CA LYS A 72 -22.81 -7.20 16.70
C LYS A 72 -21.46 -7.41 16.00
N ALA A 73 -21.31 -6.92 14.77
CA ALA A 73 -20.00 -6.95 14.09
C ALA A 73 -18.95 -6.11 14.81
N ALA A 74 -19.30 -4.93 15.34
CA ALA A 74 -18.39 -4.11 16.16
C ALA A 74 -18.00 -4.82 17.46
N LEU A 75 -18.96 -5.43 18.15
CA LEU A 75 -18.72 -6.21 19.38
C LEU A 75 -17.80 -7.41 19.11
N ALA A 76 -18.06 -8.16 18.03
CA ALA A 76 -17.19 -9.27 17.61
C ALA A 76 -15.77 -8.79 17.30
N ALA A 77 -15.60 -7.63 16.65
CA ALA A 77 -14.29 -7.04 16.37
C ALA A 77 -13.52 -6.66 17.63
N LEU A 78 -14.19 -6.21 18.69
CA LEU A 78 -13.56 -5.95 19.98
C LEU A 78 -12.97 -7.24 20.59
N VAL A 79 -13.71 -8.35 20.53
CA VAL A 79 -13.29 -9.62 21.11
C VAL A 79 -12.22 -10.33 20.25
N LEU A 80 -12.43 -10.40 18.93
CA LEU A 80 -11.54 -11.13 18.01
C LEU A 80 -10.28 -10.33 17.65
N GLY A 81 -10.43 -9.05 17.40
CA GLY A 81 -9.36 -8.22 16.81
C GLY A 81 -8.68 -7.28 17.80
N ARG A 82 -9.34 -6.92 18.92
CA ARG A 82 -8.77 -6.01 19.93
C ARG A 82 -8.53 -6.68 21.28
N SER A 83 -8.68 -8.00 21.33
CA SER A 83 -8.46 -8.80 22.55
C SER A 83 -9.22 -8.28 23.78
N THR A 84 -10.38 -7.64 23.58
CA THR A 84 -11.20 -7.10 24.66
C THR A 84 -11.91 -8.25 25.38
N ASN A 85 -11.79 -8.31 26.70
CA ASN A 85 -12.56 -9.26 27.48
C ASN A 85 -14.04 -8.84 27.58
N ILE A 86 -14.95 -9.80 27.47
CA ILE A 86 -16.40 -9.53 27.57
C ILE A 86 -16.75 -8.82 28.87
N SER A 87 -16.07 -9.16 29.98
CA SER A 87 -16.26 -8.49 31.28
C SER A 87 -15.95 -7.00 31.29
N GLN A 88 -15.07 -6.52 30.38
CA GLN A 88 -14.70 -5.11 30.28
C GLN A 88 -15.77 -4.27 29.55
N ILE A 89 -16.67 -4.91 28.84
CA ILE A 89 -17.72 -4.27 28.02
C ILE A 89 -19.13 -4.71 28.47
N LYS A 90 -19.25 -5.45 29.56
CA LYS A 90 -20.53 -6.02 30.04
C LYS A 90 -21.65 -4.97 30.19
N ASP A 91 -21.28 -3.76 30.63
CA ASP A 91 -22.25 -2.67 30.87
C ASP A 91 -22.76 -2.03 29.55
N LEU A 92 -22.19 -2.44 28.38
CA LEU A 92 -22.60 -2.02 27.06
C LEU A 92 -23.49 -3.04 26.36
N LEU A 93 -23.63 -4.25 26.93
CA LEU A 93 -24.27 -5.41 26.30
C LEU A 93 -25.68 -5.62 26.87
N ASP A 94 -26.61 -5.97 25.99
CA ASP A 94 -27.85 -6.62 26.37
C ASP A 94 -27.67 -8.14 26.52
N GLU A 95 -28.76 -8.84 26.88
CA GLU A 95 -28.74 -10.30 27.08
C GLU A 95 -28.41 -11.05 25.82
N GLU A 96 -28.97 -10.64 24.64
CA GLU A 96 -28.74 -11.27 23.34
C GLU A 96 -27.29 -11.07 22.87
N GLU A 97 -26.73 -9.89 23.11
CA GLU A 97 -25.33 -9.56 22.76
C GLU A 97 -24.34 -10.33 23.65
N THR A 98 -24.68 -10.51 24.94
CA THR A 98 -23.88 -11.29 25.89
C THR A 98 -23.83 -12.76 25.48
N GLU A 99 -24.98 -13.35 25.14
CA GLU A 99 -25.08 -14.72 24.62
C GLU A 99 -24.31 -14.87 23.30
N PHE A 100 -24.50 -13.94 22.37
CA PHE A 100 -23.78 -13.92 21.09
C PHE A 100 -22.26 -13.94 21.28
N LEU A 101 -21.71 -13.08 22.14
CA LEU A 101 -20.27 -13.03 22.40
C LEU A 101 -19.77 -14.27 23.16
N GLY A 102 -20.56 -14.84 24.03
CA GLY A 102 -20.28 -16.11 24.68
C GLY A 102 -20.13 -17.25 23.66
N ASN A 103 -21.09 -17.35 22.75
CA ASN A 103 -21.09 -18.32 21.65
C ASN A 103 -19.91 -18.08 20.68
N LEU A 104 -19.60 -16.82 20.36
CA LEU A 104 -18.45 -16.46 19.51
C LEU A 104 -17.13 -16.95 20.12
N LYS A 105 -16.96 -16.79 21.43
CA LYS A 105 -15.76 -17.22 22.16
C LYS A 105 -15.66 -18.75 22.23
N ALA A 106 -16.77 -19.43 22.41
CA ALA A 106 -16.82 -20.91 22.46
C ALA A 106 -16.47 -21.56 21.11
N ARG A 107 -16.81 -20.89 19.99
CA ARG A 107 -16.55 -21.36 18.61
C ARG A 107 -15.14 -21.04 18.09
N LYS A 108 -14.22 -20.62 18.93
CA LYS A 108 -12.89 -20.19 18.52
C LYS A 108 -12.12 -21.29 17.75
N THR A 109 -12.34 -22.56 18.05
CA THR A 109 -11.74 -23.71 17.33
C THR A 109 -12.33 -23.89 15.93
N GLU A 110 -13.63 -23.63 15.73
CA GLU A 110 -14.28 -23.75 14.42
C GLU A 110 -13.74 -22.73 13.39
N PHE A 111 -13.14 -21.62 13.86
CA PHE A 111 -12.53 -20.63 12.99
C PHE A 111 -11.25 -21.11 12.31
N SER A 112 -10.76 -22.30 12.66
CA SER A 112 -9.59 -22.93 12.05
C SER A 112 -9.95 -24.01 11.03
N ASP A 113 -11.24 -24.35 10.89
CA ASP A 113 -11.69 -25.49 10.09
C ASP A 113 -11.61 -25.24 8.57
N GLY A 114 -11.54 -23.99 8.14
CA GLY A 114 -11.38 -23.61 6.74
C GLY A 114 -10.21 -22.66 6.53
N LEU A 115 -9.40 -22.93 5.50
CA LEU A 115 -8.23 -22.12 5.18
C LEU A 115 -8.57 -20.63 5.00
N ASN A 116 -9.70 -20.32 4.34
CA ASN A 116 -10.18 -18.96 4.15
C ASN A 116 -10.48 -18.25 5.48
N THR A 117 -11.12 -18.94 6.42
CA THR A 117 -11.45 -18.38 7.74
C THR A 117 -10.21 -18.27 8.61
N ALA A 118 -9.33 -19.29 8.59
CA ALA A 118 -8.08 -19.28 9.35
C ALA A 118 -7.14 -18.15 8.90
N ALA A 119 -7.01 -17.95 7.58
CA ALA A 119 -6.20 -16.90 6.96
C ALA A 119 -6.87 -15.52 6.92
N GLU A 120 -8.17 -15.40 7.27
CA GLU A 120 -8.97 -14.17 7.09
C GLU A 120 -8.97 -13.64 5.65
N LEU A 121 -9.03 -14.55 4.67
CA LEU A 121 -9.06 -14.25 3.25
C LEU A 121 -10.38 -14.73 2.62
N PRO A 122 -10.95 -14.02 1.63
CA PRO A 122 -12.09 -14.50 0.89
C PRO A 122 -11.72 -15.73 0.06
N GLN A 123 -12.69 -16.59 -0.21
CA GLN A 123 -12.50 -17.87 -0.87
C GLN A 123 -11.81 -17.72 -2.25
N TRP A 124 -12.23 -16.75 -3.06
CA TRP A 124 -11.63 -16.50 -4.36
C TRP A 124 -10.13 -16.23 -4.30
N LEU A 125 -9.68 -15.51 -3.25
CA LEU A 125 -8.26 -15.17 -3.08
C LEU A 125 -7.47 -16.39 -2.60
N VAL A 126 -8.03 -17.20 -1.71
CA VAL A 126 -7.42 -18.47 -1.30
C VAL A 126 -7.22 -19.39 -2.52
N GLU A 127 -8.24 -19.57 -3.35
CA GLU A 127 -8.18 -20.37 -4.58
C GLU A 127 -7.11 -19.84 -5.56
N GLN A 128 -6.99 -18.52 -5.69
CA GLN A 128 -5.96 -17.91 -6.52
C GLN A 128 -4.55 -18.16 -5.96
N LEU A 129 -4.36 -17.96 -4.66
CA LEU A 129 -3.06 -18.17 -4.01
C LEU A 129 -2.64 -19.64 -4.00
N GLN A 130 -3.56 -20.58 -3.83
CA GLN A 130 -3.27 -22.02 -3.84
C GLN A 130 -2.69 -22.53 -5.17
N GLN A 131 -2.79 -21.77 -6.25
CA GLN A 131 -2.14 -22.11 -7.52
C GLN A 131 -0.59 -22.02 -7.43
N HIS A 132 -0.08 -21.23 -6.48
CA HIS A 132 1.35 -20.92 -6.37
C HIS A 132 1.92 -21.07 -4.96
N TRP A 133 1.08 -21.08 -3.92
CA TRP A 133 1.48 -21.08 -2.53
C TRP A 133 0.93 -22.30 -1.78
N SER A 134 1.71 -22.80 -0.84
CA SER A 134 1.26 -23.80 0.12
C SER A 134 0.26 -23.21 1.12
N GLU A 135 -0.50 -24.06 1.79
CA GLU A 135 -1.41 -23.63 2.86
C GLU A 135 -0.69 -22.90 4.00
N GLU A 136 0.54 -23.32 4.31
CA GLU A 136 1.37 -22.69 5.34
C GLU A 136 1.74 -21.25 4.96
N GLU A 137 2.12 -21.01 3.70
CA GLU A 137 2.41 -19.67 3.18
C GLU A 137 1.17 -18.78 3.18
N ILE A 138 0.00 -19.31 2.80
CA ILE A 138 -1.27 -18.59 2.85
C ILE A 138 -1.63 -18.21 4.29
N LEU A 139 -1.46 -19.12 5.24
CA LEU A 139 -1.70 -18.83 6.66
C LEU A 139 -0.71 -17.82 7.21
N ALA A 140 0.56 -17.89 6.81
CA ALA A 140 1.59 -16.91 7.20
C ALA A 140 1.26 -15.52 6.66
N PHE A 141 0.85 -15.44 5.38
CA PHE A 141 0.37 -14.20 4.78
C PHE A 141 -0.84 -13.64 5.52
N GLY A 142 -1.86 -14.46 5.79
CA GLY A 142 -3.05 -14.06 6.56
C GLY A 142 -2.70 -13.48 7.92
N ARG A 143 -1.76 -14.13 8.65
CA ARG A 143 -1.26 -13.60 9.93
C ARG A 143 -0.55 -12.26 9.78
N SER A 144 0.26 -12.09 8.76
CA SER A 144 1.07 -10.88 8.55
C SER A 144 0.22 -9.65 8.19
N ILE A 145 -0.80 -9.80 7.35
CA ILE A 145 -1.69 -8.71 6.93
C ILE A 145 -2.67 -8.26 8.02
N ASN A 146 -2.87 -9.08 9.06
CA ASN A 146 -3.73 -8.73 10.19
C ASN A 146 -2.99 -7.95 11.29
N GLN A 147 -1.66 -7.80 11.17
CA GLN A 147 -0.87 -6.96 12.06
C GLN A 147 -0.97 -5.47 11.67
N PRO A 148 -0.83 -4.54 12.62
CA PRO A 148 -0.74 -3.13 12.32
C PRO A 148 0.46 -2.83 11.40
N ALA A 149 0.23 -1.99 10.38
CA ALA A 149 1.32 -1.51 9.53
C ALA A 149 2.17 -0.47 10.27
N PRO A 150 3.50 -0.51 10.13
CA PRO A 150 4.37 0.53 10.67
C PRO A 150 4.12 1.87 9.95
N LEU A 151 4.53 2.96 10.58
CA LEU A 151 4.55 4.26 9.96
C LEU A 151 5.97 4.58 9.49
N ASP A 152 6.20 4.44 8.20
CA ASP A 152 7.48 4.77 7.59
C ASP A 152 7.41 6.16 6.93
N ILE A 153 8.50 6.90 7.08
CA ILE A 153 8.71 8.19 6.47
C ILE A 153 10.01 8.17 5.67
N ARG A 154 10.04 8.95 4.60
CA ARG A 154 11.20 9.13 3.75
C ARG A 154 11.79 10.53 3.97
N VAL A 155 13.08 10.60 4.16
CA VAL A 155 13.82 11.86 4.17
C VAL A 155 14.02 12.35 2.73
N ASN A 156 13.67 13.60 2.47
CA ASN A 156 13.92 14.26 1.19
C ASN A 156 15.41 14.61 1.07
N THR A 157 16.14 13.94 0.22
CA THR A 157 17.59 14.08 0.06
C THR A 157 18.02 15.44 -0.47
N LEU A 158 17.11 16.28 -0.98
CA LEU A 158 17.39 17.68 -1.32
C LEU A 158 17.50 18.56 -0.09
N LYS A 159 16.83 18.20 1.01
CA LYS A 159 16.71 19.05 2.21
C LYS A 159 17.50 18.50 3.39
N GLY A 160 17.82 17.21 3.39
CA GLY A 160 18.54 16.60 4.48
C GLY A 160 19.05 15.21 4.19
N LYS A 161 19.84 14.69 5.12
CA LYS A 161 20.30 13.31 5.15
C LYS A 161 19.63 12.61 6.33
N ARG A 162 19.28 11.32 6.18
CA ARG A 162 18.68 10.53 7.24
C ARG A 162 19.44 10.63 8.56
N ASP A 163 20.77 10.50 8.51
CA ASP A 163 21.62 10.51 9.69
C ASP A 163 21.64 11.84 10.46
N LYS A 164 21.16 12.92 9.84
CA LYS A 164 20.97 14.23 10.48
C LYS A 164 19.54 14.43 10.98
N VAL A 165 18.56 13.86 10.29
CA VAL A 165 17.13 14.00 10.59
C VAL A 165 16.71 13.05 11.71
N LEU A 166 17.21 11.81 11.70
CA LEU A 166 16.85 10.80 12.70
C LEU A 166 17.10 11.24 14.15
N PRO A 167 18.27 11.80 14.52
CA PRO A 167 18.49 12.29 15.89
C PRO A 167 17.53 13.41 16.31
N LEU A 168 17.08 14.26 15.38
CA LEU A 168 16.09 15.31 15.69
C LEU A 168 14.75 14.69 16.09
N LEU A 169 14.29 13.69 15.36
CA LEU A 169 13.05 12.98 15.69
C LEU A 169 13.17 12.20 17.01
N GLN A 170 14.32 11.61 17.28
CA GLN A 170 14.58 10.90 18.54
C GLN A 170 14.61 11.86 19.75
N ALA A 171 15.13 13.05 19.59
CA ALA A 171 15.16 14.07 20.66
C ALA A 171 13.77 14.57 21.05
N GLU A 172 12.81 14.52 20.13
CA GLU A 172 11.42 14.92 20.38
C GLU A 172 10.57 13.81 21.06
N SER A 173 11.20 12.76 21.57
CA SER A 173 10.55 11.58 22.13
C SER A 173 9.75 10.76 21.11
N ALA A 174 9.96 10.98 19.81
CA ALA A 174 9.48 10.10 18.77
C ALA A 174 10.34 8.83 18.79
N ASP A 175 9.73 7.69 19.07
CA ASP A 175 10.40 6.39 19.04
C ASP A 175 10.67 6.02 17.56
N ALA A 176 11.78 6.60 17.05
CA ALA A 176 12.16 6.57 15.65
C ALA A 176 13.45 5.76 15.46
N GLU A 177 13.49 4.97 14.40
CA GLU A 177 14.65 4.18 13.99
C GLU A 177 14.85 4.22 12.47
N ALA A 178 16.08 4.00 12.01
CA ALA A 178 16.33 3.82 10.59
C ALA A 178 15.59 2.57 10.09
N THR A 179 14.95 2.65 8.91
CA THR A 179 14.41 1.46 8.29
C THR A 179 15.55 0.53 7.83
N PRO A 180 15.34 -0.80 7.81
CA PRO A 180 16.42 -1.76 7.57
C PRO A 180 17.07 -1.63 6.19
N TYR A 181 16.31 -1.30 5.16
CA TYR A 181 16.76 -1.41 3.77
C TYR A 181 16.92 -0.06 3.08
N SER A 182 15.94 0.84 3.20
CA SER A 182 15.98 2.13 2.50
C SER A 182 17.03 3.06 3.12
N PRO A 183 17.95 3.64 2.32
CA PRO A 183 18.91 4.62 2.83
C PRO A 183 18.26 5.94 3.27
N TRP A 184 16.98 6.13 2.97
CA TRP A 184 16.22 7.37 3.26
C TRP A 184 15.15 7.17 4.32
N GLY A 185 14.85 5.92 4.67
CA GLY A 185 13.72 5.56 5.49
C GLY A 185 13.95 5.74 6.99
N ILE A 186 12.93 6.24 7.68
CA ILE A 186 12.83 6.26 9.14
C ILE A 186 11.47 5.63 9.49
N ARG A 187 11.47 4.69 10.45
CA ARG A 187 10.28 4.05 10.99
C ARG A 187 9.92 4.70 12.32
N LEU A 188 8.65 5.06 12.46
CA LEU A 188 8.09 5.60 13.68
C LEU A 188 7.29 4.51 14.39
N LYS A 189 7.68 4.13 15.60
CA LYS A 189 6.95 3.13 16.43
C LYS A 189 5.68 3.74 17.01
N ASN A 190 5.72 5.02 17.37
CA ASN A 190 4.59 5.76 17.91
C ASN A 190 3.99 6.72 16.87
N LYS A 191 2.65 6.81 16.84
CA LYS A 191 1.93 7.75 15.97
C LYS A 191 2.09 9.18 16.47
N ILE A 192 2.92 9.98 15.83
CA ILE A 192 3.02 11.42 16.04
C ILE A 192 2.12 12.19 15.07
N ALA A 193 1.81 13.45 15.37
CA ALA A 193 1.02 14.31 14.49
C ALA A 193 1.88 14.89 13.35
N LEU A 194 2.37 14.02 12.45
CA LEU A 194 3.28 14.37 11.36
C LEU A 194 2.79 15.58 10.54
N ASN A 195 1.50 15.68 10.29
CA ASN A 195 0.92 16.79 9.54
C ASN A 195 1.05 18.17 10.21
N LYS A 196 1.50 18.22 11.46
CA LYS A 196 1.82 19.45 12.22
C LYS A 196 3.30 19.57 12.51
N HIS A 197 4.10 18.57 12.18
CA HIS A 197 5.52 18.52 12.45
C HIS A 197 6.29 19.43 11.50
N GLU A 198 7.23 20.23 12.00
CA GLU A 198 7.96 21.22 11.21
C GLU A 198 8.67 20.60 10.01
N LEU A 199 9.41 19.51 10.21
CA LEU A 199 10.11 18.80 9.14
C LEU A 199 9.18 18.17 8.07
N PHE A 200 7.90 17.96 8.39
CA PHE A 200 6.93 17.55 7.40
C PHE A 200 6.35 18.75 6.65
N LEU A 201 6.08 19.84 7.36
CA LEU A 201 5.53 21.06 6.77
C LEU A 201 6.52 21.74 5.82
N ASP A 202 7.81 21.68 6.13
CA ASP A 202 8.85 22.22 5.27
C ASP A 202 9.26 21.28 4.11
N GLY A 203 8.77 20.02 4.11
CA GLY A 203 9.01 19.01 3.07
C GLY A 203 10.36 18.27 3.20
N THR A 204 10.98 18.28 4.36
CA THR A 204 12.11 17.42 4.69
C THR A 204 11.66 15.97 4.85
N LEU A 205 10.44 15.76 5.36
CA LEU A 205 9.83 14.43 5.52
C LEU A 205 8.63 14.22 4.58
N GLU A 206 8.50 12.98 4.12
CA GLU A 206 7.36 12.52 3.35
C GLU A 206 6.91 11.14 3.87
N VAL A 207 5.60 10.92 4.06
CA VAL A 207 5.07 9.60 4.44
C VAL A 207 5.17 8.68 3.24
N GLN A 208 5.94 7.60 3.38
CA GLN A 208 6.09 6.59 2.34
C GLN A 208 6.59 5.29 2.95
N ASP A 209 5.88 4.18 2.68
CA ASP A 209 6.32 2.84 3.06
C ASP A 209 7.71 2.53 2.52
N GLU A 210 8.53 1.82 3.30
CA GLU A 210 9.91 1.50 2.93
C GLU A 210 10.00 0.76 1.60
N GLY A 211 9.10 -0.20 1.34
CA GLY A 211 9.07 -0.92 0.07
C GLY A 211 8.83 0.01 -1.12
N SER A 212 7.94 0.99 -0.98
CA SER A 212 7.72 2.02 -2.00
C SER A 212 8.94 2.93 -2.21
N GLN A 213 9.76 3.15 -1.17
CA GLN A 213 11.04 3.87 -1.29
C GLN A 213 12.07 3.04 -2.10
N LEU A 214 12.13 1.73 -1.87
CA LEU A 214 13.00 0.82 -2.62
C LEU A 214 12.62 0.73 -4.10
N LEU A 215 11.32 0.73 -4.43
CA LEU A 215 10.87 0.83 -5.82
C LEU A 215 11.40 2.09 -6.50
N ALA A 216 11.33 3.24 -5.84
CA ALA A 216 11.87 4.48 -6.38
C ALA A 216 13.41 4.43 -6.50
N LEU A 217 14.09 3.74 -5.58
CA LEU A 217 15.54 3.56 -5.62
C LEU A 217 15.97 2.72 -6.84
N LEU A 218 15.23 1.65 -7.17
CA LEU A 218 15.50 0.78 -8.33
C LEU A 218 15.42 1.51 -9.68
N VAL A 219 14.68 2.62 -9.76
CA VAL A 219 14.71 3.47 -10.96
C VAL A 219 16.16 3.93 -11.25
N GLY A 220 16.93 4.15 -10.18
CA GLY A 220 18.34 4.52 -10.29
C GLY A 220 18.56 5.84 -11.01
N ALA A 221 17.68 6.81 -10.77
CA ALA A 221 17.65 8.10 -11.43
C ALA A 221 18.95 8.89 -11.26
N LYS A 222 19.43 9.53 -12.33
CA LYS A 222 20.64 10.35 -12.34
C LYS A 222 20.34 11.79 -12.70
N ARG A 223 21.22 12.70 -12.29
CA ARG A 223 21.11 14.11 -12.64
C ARG A 223 21.12 14.32 -14.16
N GLY A 224 20.22 15.13 -14.66
CA GLY A 224 20.15 15.51 -16.08
C GLY A 224 19.35 14.56 -16.97
N GLU A 225 18.93 13.40 -16.45
CA GLU A 225 18.13 12.42 -17.20
C GLU A 225 16.71 12.89 -17.48
N ILE A 226 16.10 12.30 -18.49
CA ILE A 226 14.65 12.36 -18.78
C ILE A 226 14.02 11.09 -18.23
N ILE A 227 13.11 11.26 -17.28
CA ILE A 227 12.42 10.15 -16.61
C ILE A 227 10.91 10.26 -16.85
N VAL A 228 10.26 9.13 -17.02
CA VAL A 228 8.80 9.03 -17.10
C VAL A 228 8.30 8.19 -15.92
N ASP A 229 7.40 8.74 -15.12
CA ASP A 229 6.58 8.02 -14.16
C ASP A 229 5.20 7.86 -14.80
N PHE A 230 4.92 6.65 -15.29
CA PHE A 230 3.79 6.40 -16.19
C PHE A 230 2.45 6.32 -15.47
N CYS A 231 2.45 5.95 -14.17
CA CYS A 231 1.27 5.83 -13.32
C CYS A 231 1.51 6.55 -11.98
N ALA A 232 1.79 7.85 -12.05
CA ALA A 232 2.35 8.64 -10.95
C ALA A 232 1.45 8.74 -9.69
N GLY A 233 0.14 8.61 -9.84
CA GLY A 233 -0.81 8.75 -8.75
C GLY A 233 -0.66 10.09 -8.02
N ALA A 234 -0.48 10.03 -6.70
CA ALA A 234 -0.23 11.20 -5.87
C ALA A 234 1.25 11.61 -5.80
N GLY A 235 2.13 10.95 -6.58
CA GLY A 235 3.52 11.34 -6.77
C GLY A 235 4.52 10.88 -5.71
N GLY A 236 4.21 9.89 -4.88
CA GLY A 236 5.15 9.44 -3.84
C GLY A 236 6.51 9.01 -4.40
N LYS A 237 6.50 8.16 -5.43
CA LYS A 237 7.71 7.70 -6.14
C LYS A 237 8.31 8.80 -7.02
N THR A 238 7.49 9.59 -7.72
CA THR A 238 7.91 10.75 -8.50
C THR A 238 8.77 11.72 -7.68
N LEU A 239 8.34 12.06 -6.45
CA LEU A 239 9.07 12.95 -5.54
C LEU A 239 10.40 12.34 -5.09
N ALA A 240 10.43 11.03 -4.83
CA ALA A 240 11.66 10.32 -4.46
C ALA A 240 12.68 10.37 -5.61
N VAL A 241 12.23 10.07 -6.83
CA VAL A 241 13.04 10.14 -8.07
C VAL A 241 13.56 11.56 -8.32
N GLY A 242 12.70 12.59 -8.17
CA GLY A 242 13.11 13.98 -8.32
C GLY A 242 14.19 14.42 -7.34
N ALA A 243 14.11 13.93 -6.09
CA ALA A 243 15.13 14.16 -5.08
C ALA A 243 16.47 13.45 -5.41
N GLN A 244 16.42 12.19 -5.92
CA GLN A 244 17.61 11.48 -6.40
C GLN A 244 18.32 12.24 -7.52
N MET A 245 17.57 12.82 -8.44
CA MET A 245 18.09 13.64 -9.53
C MET A 245 18.68 14.98 -9.05
N ALA A 246 18.63 15.26 -7.76
CA ALA A 246 19.00 16.56 -7.19
C ALA A 246 18.30 17.74 -7.89
N ASN A 247 17.03 17.56 -8.23
CA ASN A 247 16.19 18.54 -8.95
C ASN A 247 16.79 18.98 -10.31
N LYS A 248 17.54 18.10 -11.00
CA LYS A 248 18.17 18.34 -12.31
C LYS A 248 17.63 17.34 -13.33
N GLY A 249 17.50 17.77 -14.59
CA GLY A 249 16.85 16.97 -15.64
C GLY A 249 15.34 17.19 -15.66
N ARG A 250 14.58 16.20 -16.13
CA ARG A 250 13.12 16.34 -16.32
C ARG A 250 12.39 15.04 -15.98
N ILE A 251 11.30 15.16 -15.23
CA ILE A 251 10.39 14.04 -14.95
C ILE A 251 9.03 14.37 -15.56
N TYR A 252 8.50 13.45 -16.35
CA TYR A 252 7.11 13.47 -16.80
C TYR A 252 6.32 12.51 -15.93
N ALA A 253 5.35 13.04 -15.20
CA ALA A 253 4.49 12.29 -14.29
C ALA A 253 3.08 12.21 -14.87
N PHE A 254 2.71 11.04 -15.39
CA PHE A 254 1.42 10.80 -16.02
C PHE A 254 0.48 10.03 -15.10
N ASP A 255 -0.81 10.33 -15.16
CA ASP A 255 -1.88 9.54 -14.55
C ASP A 255 -3.21 9.85 -15.24
N ILE A 256 -4.12 8.87 -15.29
CA ILE A 256 -5.48 9.06 -15.78
C ILE A 256 -6.38 9.70 -14.72
N ALA A 257 -6.05 9.54 -13.44
CA ALA A 257 -6.83 9.99 -12.30
C ALA A 257 -6.48 11.43 -11.89
N GLU A 258 -7.20 12.40 -12.43
CA GLU A 258 -6.98 13.83 -12.19
C GLU A 258 -6.94 14.19 -10.69
N LYS A 259 -7.87 13.63 -9.89
CA LYS A 259 -7.91 13.89 -8.44
C LYS A 259 -6.67 13.40 -7.70
N ARG A 260 -6.08 12.28 -8.14
CA ARG A 260 -4.83 11.77 -7.56
C ARG A 260 -3.66 12.64 -7.97
N LEU A 261 -3.57 12.98 -9.25
CA LEU A 261 -2.50 13.81 -9.80
C LEU A 261 -2.52 15.25 -9.23
N ALA A 262 -3.69 15.80 -8.94
CA ALA A 262 -3.83 17.12 -8.31
C ALA A 262 -3.13 17.20 -6.94
N ASN A 263 -3.02 16.09 -6.22
CA ASN A 263 -2.29 16.03 -4.95
C ASN A 263 -0.75 16.13 -5.12
N LEU A 264 -0.22 15.90 -6.31
CA LEU A 264 1.22 15.96 -6.57
C LEU A 264 1.74 17.41 -6.50
N LYS A 265 1.03 18.37 -7.06
CA LYS A 265 1.49 19.77 -7.16
C LYS A 265 1.85 20.40 -5.79
N PRO A 266 0.98 20.38 -4.76
CA PRO A 266 1.32 20.95 -3.44
C PRO A 266 2.49 20.19 -2.78
N ARG A 267 2.62 18.89 -3.02
CA ARG A 267 3.73 18.08 -2.50
C ARG A 267 5.05 18.41 -3.19
N MET A 268 5.06 18.66 -4.50
CA MET A 268 6.22 19.15 -5.24
C MET A 268 6.73 20.47 -4.67
N THR A 269 5.82 21.44 -4.47
CA THR A 269 6.17 22.74 -3.90
C THR A 269 6.78 22.58 -2.51
N ARG A 270 6.15 21.79 -1.65
CA ARG A 270 6.65 21.50 -0.30
C ARG A 270 8.03 20.81 -0.36
N ALA A 271 8.23 19.85 -1.25
CA ALA A 271 9.50 19.15 -1.43
C ALA A 271 10.62 20.00 -2.05
N GLY A 272 10.30 21.18 -2.61
CA GLY A 272 11.26 22.03 -3.32
C GLY A 272 11.66 21.51 -4.69
N LEU A 273 10.78 20.73 -5.34
CA LEU A 273 11.01 20.13 -6.66
C LEU A 273 10.36 20.97 -7.77
N THR A 274 11.13 21.30 -8.81
CA THR A 274 10.69 22.12 -9.95
C THR A 274 10.86 21.42 -11.31
N ASN A 275 11.49 20.24 -11.32
CA ASN A 275 11.81 19.48 -12.52
C ASN A 275 10.75 18.43 -12.90
N ILE A 276 9.56 18.46 -12.26
CA ILE A 276 8.46 17.53 -12.48
C ILE A 276 7.36 18.21 -13.29
N HIS A 277 6.98 17.58 -14.42
CA HIS A 277 5.86 17.97 -15.26
C HIS A 277 4.75 16.95 -15.12
N SER A 278 3.74 17.28 -14.31
CA SER A 278 2.58 16.42 -14.10
C SER A 278 1.51 16.70 -15.16
N GLU A 279 1.03 15.67 -15.83
CA GLU A 279 0.04 15.80 -16.89
C GLU A 279 -0.95 14.63 -16.86
N ARG A 280 -2.25 14.96 -16.86
CA ARG A 280 -3.29 13.96 -17.00
C ARG A 280 -3.31 13.43 -18.43
N ILE A 281 -3.33 12.12 -18.56
CA ILE A 281 -3.50 11.40 -19.85
C ILE A 281 -4.88 10.75 -19.92
N SER A 282 -5.37 10.48 -21.12
CA SER A 282 -6.65 9.80 -21.33
C SER A 282 -6.52 8.28 -21.26
N SER A 283 -5.39 7.75 -21.70
CA SER A 283 -5.01 6.33 -21.66
C SER A 283 -3.50 6.21 -21.90
N GLU A 284 -2.99 4.99 -21.86
CA GLU A 284 -1.59 4.66 -22.22
C GLU A 284 -1.25 4.96 -23.69
N HIS A 285 -2.25 5.17 -24.54
CA HIS A 285 -2.09 5.52 -25.97
C HIS A 285 -2.24 7.02 -26.25
N ASP A 286 -2.24 7.86 -25.23
CA ASP A 286 -2.37 9.30 -25.37
C ASP A 286 -1.23 9.89 -26.24
N THR A 287 -1.57 10.76 -27.19
CA THR A 287 -0.61 11.36 -28.12
C THR A 287 0.50 12.16 -27.45
N ARG A 288 0.26 12.65 -26.22
CA ARG A 288 1.26 13.36 -25.42
C ARG A 288 2.41 12.45 -24.99
N ILE A 289 2.11 11.17 -24.74
CA ILE A 289 3.10 10.14 -24.42
C ILE A 289 3.96 9.86 -25.64
N ALA A 290 3.38 9.74 -26.82
CA ALA A 290 4.09 9.43 -28.07
C ALA A 290 5.25 10.39 -28.38
N ARG A 291 5.21 11.64 -27.92
CA ARG A 291 6.30 12.62 -28.08
C ARG A 291 7.59 12.22 -27.38
N LEU A 292 7.50 11.31 -26.40
CA LEU A 292 8.63 10.82 -25.61
C LEU A 292 9.18 9.50 -26.15
N ALA A 293 8.67 8.98 -27.27
CA ALA A 293 9.12 7.72 -27.85
C ALA A 293 10.64 7.71 -28.06
N GLY A 294 11.32 6.73 -27.47
CA GLY A 294 12.76 6.53 -27.53
C GLY A 294 13.61 7.63 -26.86
N LYS A 295 13.03 8.47 -26.00
CA LYS A 295 13.73 9.61 -25.38
C LYS A 295 13.96 9.47 -23.87
N ALA A 296 13.23 8.60 -23.20
CA ALA A 296 13.35 8.46 -21.76
C ALA A 296 14.59 7.62 -21.38
N ASP A 297 15.43 8.16 -20.51
CA ASP A 297 16.53 7.43 -19.91
C ASP A 297 15.99 6.32 -19.00
N ARG A 298 14.88 6.62 -18.30
CA ARG A 298 14.24 5.68 -17.39
C ARG A 298 12.73 5.86 -17.42
N VAL A 299 12.03 4.74 -17.34
CA VAL A 299 10.57 4.71 -17.23
C VAL A 299 10.20 3.89 -16.01
N LEU A 300 9.36 4.42 -15.13
CA LEU A 300 8.72 3.72 -14.03
C LEU A 300 7.27 3.45 -14.39
N VAL A 301 6.87 2.20 -14.29
CA VAL A 301 5.47 1.74 -14.38
C VAL A 301 5.09 1.18 -13.02
N ASP A 302 4.57 2.04 -12.13
CA ASP A 302 3.91 1.63 -10.88
C ASP A 302 2.47 1.25 -11.24
N ALA A 303 2.29 0.05 -11.77
CA ALA A 303 1.09 -0.35 -12.50
C ALA A 303 -0.17 -0.35 -11.62
N PRO A 304 -1.33 0.01 -12.19
CA PRO A 304 -2.61 -0.25 -11.53
C PRO A 304 -2.73 -1.76 -11.28
N CYS A 305 -3.00 -2.15 -10.05
CA CYS A 305 -3.01 -3.55 -9.63
C CYS A 305 -4.07 -3.80 -8.54
N SER A 306 -4.25 -5.05 -8.16
CA SER A 306 -5.21 -5.46 -7.11
C SER A 306 -4.97 -4.77 -5.77
N GLY A 307 -3.73 -4.37 -5.47
CA GLY A 307 -3.34 -3.75 -4.21
C GLY A 307 -3.24 -4.72 -3.04
N LEU A 308 -3.30 -6.03 -3.28
CA LEU A 308 -3.36 -7.08 -2.25
C LEU A 308 -2.10 -7.14 -1.36
N GLY A 309 -1.01 -6.51 -1.75
CA GLY A 309 0.16 -6.33 -0.89
C GLY A 309 -0.04 -5.29 0.23
N THR A 310 -1.07 -4.43 0.12
CA THR A 310 -1.32 -3.35 1.08
C THR A 310 -2.44 -3.66 2.09
N LEU A 311 -2.84 -4.93 2.23
CA LEU A 311 -3.97 -5.35 3.06
C LEU A 311 -3.82 -5.00 4.54
N ARG A 312 -2.60 -4.83 5.06
CA ARG A 312 -2.39 -4.31 6.43
C ARG A 312 -2.99 -2.92 6.63
N ARG A 313 -2.96 -2.09 5.59
CA ARG A 313 -3.49 -0.71 5.59
C ARG A 313 -4.92 -0.65 5.07
N ASN A 314 -5.23 -1.46 4.07
CA ASN A 314 -6.48 -1.46 3.33
C ASN A 314 -7.16 -2.84 3.38
N PRO A 315 -7.60 -3.32 4.56
CA PRO A 315 -8.12 -4.68 4.72
C PRO A 315 -9.43 -4.93 3.94
N ASP A 316 -10.13 -3.90 3.50
CA ASP A 316 -11.32 -3.98 2.67
C ASP A 316 -11.01 -4.37 1.21
N LEU A 317 -9.79 -4.15 0.72
CA LEU A 317 -9.43 -4.47 -0.67
C LEU A 317 -9.70 -5.94 -1.03
N LYS A 318 -9.41 -6.89 -0.14
CA LYS A 318 -9.64 -8.32 -0.38
C LYS A 318 -11.12 -8.67 -0.63
N TYR A 319 -12.06 -7.79 -0.22
CA TYR A 319 -13.51 -7.94 -0.46
C TYR A 319 -14.04 -7.05 -1.57
N ARG A 320 -13.25 -6.07 -2.02
CA ARG A 320 -13.56 -5.18 -3.14
C ARG A 320 -12.99 -5.67 -4.46
N GLN A 321 -12.02 -6.57 -4.41
CA GLN A 321 -11.46 -7.27 -5.55
C GLN A 321 -12.17 -8.60 -5.79
N SER A 322 -12.03 -9.13 -6.99
CA SER A 322 -12.49 -10.45 -7.41
C SER A 322 -11.54 -11.02 -8.47
N ALA A 323 -11.66 -12.30 -8.79
CA ALA A 323 -10.90 -12.91 -9.89
C ALA A 323 -11.14 -12.18 -11.23
N GLU A 324 -12.36 -11.71 -11.49
CA GLU A 324 -12.70 -10.95 -12.70
C GLU A 324 -12.00 -9.58 -12.72
N THR A 325 -11.99 -8.84 -11.59
CA THR A 325 -11.30 -7.55 -11.54
C THR A 325 -9.80 -7.71 -11.72
N VAL A 326 -9.20 -8.79 -11.20
CA VAL A 326 -7.79 -9.11 -11.42
C VAL A 326 -7.53 -9.41 -12.89
N ALA A 327 -8.36 -10.24 -13.55
CA ALA A 327 -8.20 -10.55 -14.96
C ALA A 327 -8.20 -9.27 -15.85
N ASN A 328 -9.10 -8.33 -15.57
CA ASN A 328 -9.13 -7.04 -16.27
C ASN A 328 -7.86 -6.21 -16.01
N LEU A 329 -7.33 -6.24 -14.79
CA LEU A 329 -6.08 -5.56 -14.45
C LEU A 329 -4.88 -6.16 -15.19
N LEU A 330 -4.83 -7.47 -15.39
CA LEU A 330 -3.74 -8.13 -16.12
C LEU A 330 -3.60 -7.60 -17.55
N GLU A 331 -4.72 -7.48 -18.28
CA GLU A 331 -4.70 -6.93 -19.64
C GLU A 331 -4.34 -5.43 -19.66
N GLN A 332 -4.82 -4.67 -18.68
CA GLN A 332 -4.43 -3.26 -18.53
C GLN A 332 -2.94 -3.11 -18.23
N GLN A 333 -2.39 -3.91 -17.33
CA GLN A 333 -0.96 -3.90 -16.99
C GLN A 333 -0.11 -4.23 -18.20
N HIS A 334 -0.51 -5.24 -18.98
CA HIS A 334 0.18 -5.60 -20.21
C HIS A 334 0.20 -4.44 -21.23
N SER A 335 -0.96 -3.84 -21.49
CA SER A 335 -1.08 -2.70 -22.41
C SER A 335 -0.23 -1.48 -21.97
N ILE A 336 -0.24 -1.17 -20.68
CA ILE A 336 0.57 -0.09 -20.10
C ILE A 336 2.06 -0.39 -20.26
N LEU A 337 2.49 -1.61 -19.97
CA LEU A 337 3.89 -2.00 -20.04
C LEU A 337 4.42 -1.95 -21.48
N ASP A 338 3.63 -2.43 -22.46
CA ASP A 338 3.92 -2.28 -23.89
C ASP A 338 4.04 -0.82 -24.30
N ALA A 339 3.09 0.03 -23.92
CA ALA A 339 3.13 1.46 -24.24
C ALA A 339 4.34 2.18 -23.61
N ALA A 340 4.66 1.84 -22.36
CA ALA A 340 5.79 2.41 -21.63
C ALA A 340 7.15 2.00 -22.19
N SER A 341 7.28 0.77 -22.70
CA SER A 341 8.52 0.25 -23.30
C SER A 341 8.98 1.09 -24.50
N LYS A 342 8.04 1.63 -25.29
CA LYS A 342 8.29 2.45 -26.47
C LYS A 342 8.95 3.80 -26.14
N LEU A 343 8.86 4.24 -24.88
CA LEU A 343 9.45 5.50 -24.43
C LEU A 343 10.93 5.37 -24.10
N VAL A 344 11.37 4.16 -23.75
CA VAL A 344 12.71 3.88 -23.29
C VAL A 344 13.69 4.01 -24.46
N LYS A 345 14.74 4.81 -24.30
CA LYS A 345 15.82 4.90 -25.30
C LYS A 345 16.71 3.64 -25.28
N PRO A 346 17.54 3.38 -26.31
CA PRO A 346 18.58 2.36 -26.24
C PRO A 346 19.42 2.54 -24.97
N GLN A 347 19.79 1.45 -24.30
CA GLN A 347 20.48 1.42 -23.01
C GLN A 347 19.68 2.09 -21.85
N GLY A 348 18.42 2.45 -22.09
CA GLY A 348 17.53 2.98 -21.06
C GLY A 348 16.94 1.88 -20.18
N ARG A 349 16.38 2.27 -19.02
CA ARG A 349 15.83 1.35 -18.03
C ARG A 349 14.30 1.48 -17.95
N LEU A 350 13.63 0.34 -17.85
CA LEU A 350 12.21 0.23 -17.55
C LEU A 350 12.07 -0.50 -16.21
N VAL A 351 11.34 0.09 -15.26
CA VAL A 351 11.01 -0.54 -13.99
C VAL A 351 9.52 -0.79 -13.96
N TYR A 352 9.14 -2.06 -13.94
CA TYR A 352 7.76 -2.48 -13.70
C TYR A 352 7.58 -2.78 -12.22
N ALA A 353 6.53 -2.25 -11.62
CA ALA A 353 6.25 -2.43 -10.20
C ALA A 353 4.75 -2.56 -9.92
N THR A 354 4.41 -3.31 -8.88
CA THR A 354 3.06 -3.45 -8.33
C THR A 354 3.08 -3.46 -6.81
N CYS A 355 1.93 -3.18 -6.19
CA CYS A 355 1.67 -3.49 -4.79
C CYS A 355 0.76 -4.72 -4.67
N SER A 356 0.96 -5.72 -5.52
CA SER A 356 0.27 -7.01 -5.51
C SER A 356 1.15 -8.12 -4.96
N VAL A 357 0.52 -9.19 -4.48
CA VAL A 357 1.16 -10.44 -4.09
C VAL A 357 0.92 -11.57 -5.10
N LEU A 358 0.11 -11.31 -6.12
CA LEU A 358 -0.27 -12.31 -7.11
C LEU A 358 0.82 -12.46 -8.18
N PRO A 359 1.36 -13.66 -8.42
CA PRO A 359 2.35 -13.91 -9.47
C PRO A 359 1.86 -13.50 -10.86
N GLU A 360 0.54 -13.59 -11.12
CA GLU A 360 -0.09 -13.19 -12.38
C GLU A 360 0.09 -11.69 -12.67
N GLU A 361 0.04 -10.85 -11.65
CA GLU A 361 0.28 -9.40 -11.76
C GLU A 361 1.78 -9.06 -11.75
N ASN A 362 2.63 -9.98 -11.37
CA ASN A 362 4.05 -9.80 -11.08
C ASN A 362 4.93 -10.52 -12.12
N GLU A 363 5.46 -11.68 -11.75
CA GLU A 363 6.44 -12.42 -12.56
C GLU A 363 5.89 -12.81 -13.93
N LEU A 364 4.64 -13.28 -13.97
CA LEU A 364 4.04 -13.74 -15.22
C LEU A 364 3.81 -12.59 -16.21
N GLN A 365 3.53 -11.37 -15.74
CA GLN A 365 3.50 -10.19 -16.60
C GLN A 365 4.89 -9.87 -17.18
N VAL A 366 5.93 -9.97 -16.36
CA VAL A 366 7.30 -9.71 -16.82
C VAL A 366 7.77 -10.77 -17.82
N GLU A 367 7.46 -12.04 -17.58
CA GLU A 367 7.79 -13.15 -18.47
C GLU A 367 7.07 -13.01 -19.83
N ARG A 368 5.78 -12.67 -19.80
CA ARG A 368 5.01 -12.36 -21.01
C ARG A 368 5.66 -11.21 -21.78
N PHE A 369 5.95 -10.10 -21.10
CA PHE A 369 6.59 -8.94 -21.72
C PHE A 369 7.93 -9.28 -22.36
N LEU A 370 8.82 -9.98 -21.67
CA LEU A 370 10.14 -10.36 -22.20
C LEU A 370 10.05 -11.31 -23.41
N SER A 371 9.00 -12.13 -23.48
CA SER A 371 8.79 -13.01 -24.64
C SER A 371 8.35 -12.24 -25.91
N GLU A 372 7.67 -11.10 -25.72
CA GLU A 372 7.17 -10.23 -26.79
C GLU A 372 8.18 -9.13 -27.17
N HIS A 373 9.11 -8.78 -26.24
CA HIS A 373 10.08 -7.67 -26.36
C HIS A 373 11.52 -8.17 -26.21
N PRO A 374 12.07 -8.87 -27.21
CA PRO A 374 13.44 -9.43 -27.14
C PRO A 374 14.54 -8.37 -27.04
N GLU A 375 14.21 -7.12 -27.31
CA GLU A 375 15.09 -5.95 -27.13
C GLU A 375 15.29 -5.57 -25.66
N PHE A 376 14.54 -6.17 -24.72
CA PHE A 376 14.74 -5.98 -23.29
C PHE A 376 15.38 -7.21 -22.65
N GLU A 377 16.10 -6.99 -21.57
CA GLU A 377 16.65 -8.03 -20.71
C GLU A 377 16.40 -7.71 -19.23
N LEU A 378 16.27 -8.74 -18.42
CA LEU A 378 16.07 -8.61 -16.98
C LEU A 378 17.38 -8.29 -16.27
N VAL A 379 17.39 -7.24 -15.47
CA VAL A 379 18.49 -6.90 -14.56
C VAL A 379 18.23 -7.52 -13.20
N ASN A 380 19.22 -8.19 -12.61
CA ASN A 380 19.11 -8.80 -11.30
C ASN A 380 18.95 -7.72 -10.21
N CYS A 381 17.79 -7.72 -9.53
CA CYS A 381 17.49 -6.72 -8.49
C CYS A 381 18.39 -6.83 -7.27
N ALA A 382 18.78 -8.05 -6.84
CA ALA A 382 19.68 -8.23 -5.70
C ALA A 382 21.05 -7.63 -5.97
N GLU A 383 21.65 -7.88 -7.15
CA GLU A 383 22.92 -7.28 -7.54
C GLU A 383 22.84 -5.76 -7.65
N LEU A 384 21.72 -5.24 -8.19
CA LEU A 384 21.50 -3.81 -8.29
C LEU A 384 21.39 -3.17 -6.90
N LEU A 385 20.64 -3.75 -5.98
CA LEU A 385 20.50 -3.27 -4.61
C LEU A 385 21.83 -3.31 -3.86
N GLN A 386 22.59 -4.38 -4.02
CA GLN A 386 23.94 -4.50 -3.46
C GLN A 386 24.88 -3.39 -3.97
N SER A 387 24.83 -3.07 -5.28
CA SER A 387 25.57 -1.96 -5.87
C SER A 387 25.20 -0.60 -5.27
N LEU A 388 23.97 -0.47 -4.80
CA LEU A 388 23.41 0.71 -4.10
C LEU A 388 23.63 0.66 -2.58
N LYS A 389 24.38 -0.35 -2.07
CA LYS A 389 24.67 -0.57 -0.64
C LYS A 389 23.40 -0.86 0.18
N VAL A 390 22.43 -1.51 -0.42
CA VAL A 390 21.23 -2.03 0.25
C VAL A 390 21.44 -3.52 0.47
N ASP A 391 21.48 -3.94 1.72
CA ASP A 391 21.65 -5.34 2.12
C ASP A 391 20.28 -6.03 2.10
N LEU A 392 19.83 -6.39 0.90
CA LEU A 392 18.57 -7.06 0.65
C LEU A 392 18.71 -7.96 -0.58
N ASP A 393 18.59 -9.24 -0.40
CA ASP A 393 18.57 -10.23 -1.47
C ASP A 393 17.18 -10.87 -1.60
N THR A 394 16.47 -10.53 -2.66
CA THR A 394 15.20 -11.13 -3.06
C THR A 394 15.31 -11.81 -4.43
N GLY A 395 16.54 -12.06 -4.91
CA GLY A 395 16.85 -12.67 -6.20
C GLY A 395 16.69 -11.71 -7.38
N LYS A 396 16.33 -12.27 -8.54
CA LYS A 396 16.24 -11.50 -9.81
C LYS A 396 15.17 -10.40 -9.81
N TYR A 397 14.15 -10.51 -8.96
CA TYR A 397 13.09 -9.52 -8.76
C TYR A 397 13.16 -8.94 -7.36
N LEU A 398 12.65 -7.73 -7.16
CA LEU A 398 12.32 -7.27 -5.82
C LEU A 398 10.97 -7.89 -5.42
N ARG A 399 10.96 -8.67 -4.35
CA ARG A 399 9.75 -9.19 -3.71
C ARG A 399 9.76 -8.85 -2.25
N LEU A 400 8.78 -8.09 -1.82
CA LEU A 400 8.63 -7.69 -0.43
C LEU A 400 7.29 -8.18 0.11
N ASN A 401 7.28 -8.58 1.36
CA ASN A 401 6.08 -8.98 2.07
C ASN A 401 6.08 -8.50 3.52
N SER A 402 4.90 -8.44 4.10
CA SER A 402 4.72 -7.88 5.43
C SER A 402 5.24 -8.78 6.56
N GLY A 403 5.34 -10.08 6.33
CA GLY A 403 5.79 -11.05 7.33
C GLY A 403 7.30 -11.02 7.53
N GLU A 404 8.04 -10.96 6.44
CA GLU A 404 9.50 -11.07 6.41
C GLU A 404 10.19 -9.70 6.46
N HIS A 405 9.74 -8.78 5.62
CA HIS A 405 10.42 -7.50 5.42
C HIS A 405 9.85 -6.35 6.26
N GLN A 406 8.71 -6.57 6.92
CA GLN A 406 7.99 -5.52 7.67
C GLN A 406 7.56 -4.30 6.84
N THR A 407 7.53 -4.45 5.50
CA THR A 407 6.99 -3.48 4.54
C THR A 407 5.59 -3.89 4.09
N ASP A 408 4.89 -3.08 3.31
CA ASP A 408 3.78 -3.60 2.51
C ASP A 408 4.31 -4.57 1.45
N GLY A 409 3.42 -5.38 0.87
CA GLY A 409 3.78 -6.29 -0.22
C GLY A 409 4.03 -5.50 -1.50
N PHE A 410 5.23 -5.61 -2.05
CA PHE A 410 5.62 -5.00 -3.31
C PHE A 410 6.38 -5.96 -4.20
N PHE A 411 6.22 -5.78 -5.47
CA PHE A 411 7.01 -6.43 -6.50
C PHE A 411 7.65 -5.38 -7.42
N ALA A 412 8.88 -5.65 -7.88
CA ALA A 412 9.44 -4.93 -9.01
C ALA A 412 10.38 -5.81 -9.86
N ALA A 413 10.37 -5.53 -11.16
CA ALA A 413 11.34 -6.00 -12.14
C ALA A 413 12.05 -4.81 -12.77
N VAL A 414 13.35 -4.92 -12.90
CA VAL A 414 14.18 -3.93 -13.59
C VAL A 414 14.57 -4.50 -14.96
N LEU A 415 14.22 -3.79 -16.01
CA LEU A 415 14.44 -4.18 -17.39
C LEU A 415 15.38 -3.18 -18.07
N GLN A 416 16.35 -3.67 -18.79
CA GLN A 416 17.31 -2.86 -19.56
C GLN A 416 17.00 -3.04 -21.03
N ARG A 417 16.82 -1.92 -21.78
CA ARG A 417 16.74 -1.98 -23.23
C ARG A 417 18.13 -2.16 -23.80
N LYS A 418 18.30 -3.16 -24.66
CA LYS A 418 19.52 -3.39 -25.45
C LYS A 418 19.71 -2.28 -26.49
N ASP A 419 20.83 -2.32 -27.20
CA ASP A 419 21.12 -1.39 -28.29
C ASP A 419 20.16 -1.55 -29.49
#